data_ccc9251e418af734159a2d4294326999
#
_entry.id   ccc9251e418af734159a2d4294326999
#
_cell.length_a   1.000
_cell.length_b   1.000
_cell.length_c   1.000
_cell.angle_alpha   90.00
_cell.angle_beta   90.00
_cell.angle_gamma   90.00
#
_symmetry.space_group_name_H-M   'P 1'
#
loop_
_entity.id
_entity.type
_entity.pdbx_description
1 polymer ?
#
loop_
_entity_poly.entity_id
_entity_poly.type
_entity_poly.pdbx_seq_one_letter_code
_entity_poly.pdbx_strand_id
1 'polypeptide(L)'
;ASGRPAATIQWYRVPKGASEGTAIPDATNAMYTLTTTLEDDGAQFYAVATNANGSTTSQRATLTVTKGSDNLALNKTATMSSTGWGGTASRAVDGNTDGVWDNGSVAHTGKQANPWWEVDLGETHPLGAVNVWNRSSSDNCQGISCDQRLHDFWVVASTTRLSANFNPATAGAVDGVHMIKVDGVGGRPSAVDFEGFDARFIRVIQPTEFGEFALAEVEAFAAAAPTPDPDDQEPPVIKPLTVTANPAEDAQISGDGAFRTVTAKEGTQVTIKAEATGKPAPTLFWQIKREGSDSWAIVEEENGPELTLTIDGENNG
;
A
#
# COMPACT_ATOMS: atom_id res chain seq x y z
N ALA A 1 -5.42 -27.41 -20.69
CA ALA A 1 -6.46 -28.44 -20.78
C ALA A 1 -6.05 -29.52 -21.77
N SER A 2 -6.30 -30.77 -21.46
CA SER A 2 -6.08 -31.91 -22.37
C SER A 2 -7.39 -32.62 -22.63
N GLY A 3 -7.67 -32.99 -23.87
CA GLY A 3 -8.88 -33.69 -24.26
C GLY A 3 -8.78 -34.29 -25.66
N ARG A 4 -9.60 -35.32 -25.95
CA ARG A 4 -9.78 -35.86 -27.29
C ARG A 4 -11.27 -35.87 -27.62
N PRO A 5 -11.72 -35.13 -28.65
CA PRO A 5 -10.96 -34.19 -29.48
C PRO A 5 -10.34 -33.03 -28.68
N ALA A 6 -9.42 -32.27 -29.27
CA ALA A 6 -8.81 -31.10 -28.62
C ALA A 6 -9.88 -30.12 -28.15
N ALA A 7 -9.72 -29.58 -26.94
CA ALA A 7 -10.67 -28.63 -26.37
C ALA A 7 -10.28 -27.17 -26.74
N THR A 8 -11.30 -26.36 -27.00
CA THR A 8 -11.17 -24.89 -27.04
C THR A 8 -11.27 -24.34 -25.64
N ILE A 9 -10.60 -23.22 -25.37
CA ILE A 9 -10.61 -22.53 -24.08
C ILE A 9 -11.33 -21.20 -24.25
N GLN A 10 -12.10 -20.81 -23.23
CA GLN A 10 -12.66 -19.48 -23.08
C GLN A 10 -12.47 -19.03 -21.64
N TRP A 11 -11.89 -17.83 -21.44
CA TRP A 11 -11.75 -17.21 -20.13
C TRP A 11 -12.98 -16.38 -19.76
N TYR A 12 -13.28 -16.35 -18.48
CA TYR A 12 -14.41 -15.63 -17.90
C TYR A 12 -13.94 -14.75 -16.74
N ARG A 13 -14.58 -13.57 -16.60
CA ARG A 13 -14.39 -12.66 -15.46
C ARG A 13 -15.69 -12.56 -14.67
N VAL A 14 -15.60 -12.72 -13.35
CA VAL A 14 -16.66 -12.50 -12.38
C VAL A 14 -16.34 -11.20 -11.65
N PRO A 15 -17.08 -10.12 -11.80
CA PRO A 15 -16.90 -8.90 -11.03
C PRO A 15 -17.01 -9.16 -9.53
N LYS A 16 -16.35 -8.35 -8.69
CA LYS A 16 -16.48 -8.41 -7.22
C LYS A 16 -17.94 -8.38 -6.80
N GLY A 17 -18.37 -9.33 -5.97
CA GLY A 17 -19.76 -9.42 -5.49
C GLY A 17 -20.76 -10.03 -6.47
N ALA A 18 -20.36 -10.35 -7.71
CA ALA A 18 -21.21 -11.07 -8.66
C ALA A 18 -21.12 -12.59 -8.44
N SER A 19 -22.19 -13.32 -8.74
CA SER A 19 -22.23 -14.79 -8.68
C SER A 19 -21.82 -15.45 -10.00
N GLU A 20 -22.04 -14.78 -11.13
CA GLU A 20 -21.80 -15.30 -12.48
C GLU A 20 -20.74 -14.49 -13.22
N GLY A 21 -19.97 -15.19 -14.06
CA GLY A 21 -18.94 -14.59 -14.89
C GLY A 21 -19.41 -14.35 -16.33
N THR A 22 -18.90 -13.30 -16.94
CA THR A 22 -19.04 -13.02 -18.37
C THR A 22 -17.81 -13.48 -19.13
N ALA A 23 -18.00 -14.00 -20.34
CA ALA A 23 -16.89 -14.36 -21.21
C ALA A 23 -16.06 -13.12 -21.57
N ILE A 24 -14.75 -13.25 -21.48
CA ILE A 24 -13.84 -12.19 -21.90
C ILE A 24 -13.66 -12.33 -23.42
N PRO A 25 -13.99 -11.28 -24.21
CA PRO A 25 -13.85 -11.35 -25.65
C PRO A 25 -12.43 -11.77 -26.09
N ASP A 26 -12.35 -12.65 -27.05
CA ASP A 26 -11.09 -13.13 -27.67
C ASP A 26 -10.08 -13.82 -26.73
N ALA A 27 -10.44 -14.05 -25.47
CA ALA A 27 -9.58 -14.72 -24.49
C ALA A 27 -9.70 -16.25 -24.61
N THR A 28 -9.13 -16.79 -25.68
CA THR A 28 -9.24 -18.22 -26.04
C THR A 28 -7.91 -18.99 -25.95
N ASN A 29 -6.83 -18.33 -25.58
CA ASN A 29 -5.51 -18.94 -25.41
C ASN A 29 -5.39 -19.68 -24.07
N ALA A 30 -4.42 -20.58 -23.98
CA ALA A 30 -4.10 -21.30 -22.74
C ALA A 30 -3.66 -20.35 -21.60
N MET A 31 -3.19 -19.14 -21.94
CA MET A 31 -2.79 -18.08 -21.03
C MET A 31 -3.63 -16.84 -21.31
N TYR A 32 -4.11 -16.20 -20.26
CA TYR A 32 -4.76 -14.89 -20.30
C TYR A 32 -3.91 -13.87 -19.54
N THR A 33 -3.62 -12.73 -20.17
CA THR A 33 -2.86 -11.63 -19.57
C THR A 33 -3.75 -10.40 -19.45
N LEU A 34 -3.73 -9.75 -18.30
CA LEU A 34 -4.53 -8.58 -17.97
C LEU A 34 -3.63 -7.47 -17.45
N THR A 35 -3.82 -6.25 -17.94
CA THR A 35 -3.33 -5.04 -17.26
C THR A 35 -4.38 -4.64 -16.23
N THR A 36 -4.00 -4.67 -14.95
CA THR A 36 -4.94 -4.49 -13.83
C THR A 36 -5.22 -3.02 -13.56
N THR A 37 -6.46 -2.74 -13.14
CA THR A 37 -6.88 -1.46 -12.56
C THR A 37 -7.47 -1.73 -11.17
N LEU A 38 -7.70 -0.68 -10.36
CA LEU A 38 -8.35 -0.83 -9.04
C LEU A 38 -9.77 -1.40 -9.14
N GLU A 39 -10.44 -1.25 -10.27
CA GLU A 39 -11.77 -1.83 -10.52
C GLU A 39 -11.72 -3.36 -10.66
N ASP A 40 -10.54 -3.93 -10.84
CA ASP A 40 -10.35 -5.38 -10.91
C ASP A 40 -10.13 -6.02 -9.52
N ASP A 41 -10.03 -5.21 -8.45
CA ASP A 41 -9.86 -5.74 -7.09
C ASP A 41 -11.06 -6.61 -6.68
N GLY A 42 -10.76 -7.83 -6.23
CA GLY A 42 -11.74 -8.84 -5.83
C GLY A 42 -12.46 -9.51 -7.02
N ALA A 43 -12.12 -9.20 -8.27
CA ALA A 43 -12.62 -9.94 -9.42
C ALA A 43 -12.08 -11.37 -9.43
N GLN A 44 -12.86 -12.30 -9.93
CA GLN A 44 -12.47 -13.70 -10.07
C GLN A 44 -12.36 -14.07 -11.54
N PHE A 45 -11.44 -14.96 -11.86
CA PHE A 45 -11.20 -15.46 -13.21
C PHE A 45 -11.23 -16.98 -13.23
N TYR A 46 -11.81 -17.55 -14.27
CA TYR A 46 -11.81 -18.98 -14.52
C TYR A 46 -11.84 -19.27 -16.02
N ALA A 47 -11.44 -20.47 -16.40
CA ALA A 47 -11.45 -20.93 -17.78
C ALA A 47 -12.44 -22.08 -17.95
N VAL A 48 -13.13 -22.11 -19.08
CA VAL A 48 -13.98 -23.22 -19.53
C VAL A 48 -13.31 -23.86 -20.74
N ALA A 49 -13.05 -25.17 -20.65
CA ALA A 49 -12.55 -25.96 -21.78
C ALA A 49 -13.70 -26.79 -22.34
N THR A 50 -13.92 -26.68 -23.65
CA THR A 50 -15.05 -27.34 -24.34
C THR A 50 -14.58 -28.14 -25.54
N ASN A 51 -15.09 -29.35 -25.71
CA ASN A 51 -15.00 -30.14 -26.94
C ASN A 51 -16.32 -30.84 -27.27
N ALA A 52 -16.33 -31.69 -28.30
CA ALA A 52 -17.55 -32.42 -28.71
C ALA A 52 -18.14 -33.35 -27.63
N ASN A 53 -17.37 -33.72 -26.60
CA ASN A 53 -17.81 -34.60 -25.53
C ASN A 53 -18.29 -33.87 -24.28
N GLY A 54 -18.20 -32.51 -24.26
CA GLY A 54 -18.67 -31.70 -23.13
C GLY A 54 -17.71 -30.56 -22.75
N SER A 55 -18.01 -29.94 -21.62
CA SER A 55 -17.26 -28.81 -21.08
C SER A 55 -16.84 -29.09 -19.64
N THR A 56 -15.69 -28.51 -19.25
CA THR A 56 -15.20 -28.50 -17.88
C THR A 56 -14.75 -27.10 -17.50
N THR A 57 -14.99 -26.71 -16.25
CA THR A 57 -14.64 -25.39 -15.71
C THR A 57 -13.49 -25.53 -14.70
N SER A 58 -12.54 -24.63 -14.78
CA SER A 58 -11.45 -24.54 -13.78
C SER A 58 -11.99 -24.03 -12.42
N GLN A 59 -11.17 -24.14 -11.38
CA GLN A 59 -11.38 -23.37 -10.15
C GLN A 59 -11.28 -21.87 -10.46
N ARG A 60 -11.90 -21.06 -9.62
CA ARG A 60 -11.81 -19.60 -9.70
C ARG A 60 -10.54 -19.12 -9.00
N ALA A 61 -9.83 -18.19 -9.63
CA ALA A 61 -8.72 -17.44 -9.03
C ALA A 61 -9.22 -16.03 -8.70
N THR A 62 -9.05 -15.58 -7.48
CA THR A 62 -9.39 -14.21 -7.07
C THR A 62 -8.20 -13.31 -7.31
N LEU A 63 -8.41 -12.19 -7.97
CA LEU A 63 -7.43 -11.14 -8.17
C LEU A 63 -7.54 -10.11 -7.04
N THR A 64 -6.45 -9.85 -6.36
CA THR A 64 -6.34 -8.74 -5.42
C THR A 64 -5.55 -7.63 -6.08
N VAL A 65 -6.15 -6.45 -6.20
CA VAL A 65 -5.48 -5.25 -6.72
C VAL A 65 -5.47 -4.23 -5.60
N THR A 66 -4.30 -3.97 -5.06
CA THR A 66 -4.11 -2.88 -4.10
C THR A 66 -3.86 -1.59 -4.89
N LYS A 67 -4.41 -0.47 -4.42
CA LYS A 67 -3.96 0.84 -4.91
C LYS A 67 -2.45 0.88 -4.74
N GLY A 68 -1.71 1.10 -5.82
CA GLY A 68 -0.28 1.36 -5.72
C GLY A 68 -0.09 2.46 -4.68
N SER A 69 0.86 2.29 -3.76
CA SER A 69 1.15 3.32 -2.77
C SER A 69 1.41 4.63 -3.53
N ASP A 70 0.83 5.73 -3.04
CA ASP A 70 1.06 7.05 -3.64
C ASP A 70 2.57 7.31 -3.63
N ASN A 71 3.09 7.93 -4.71
CA ASN A 71 4.50 8.32 -4.75
C ASN A 71 4.77 9.34 -3.63
N LEU A 72 5.44 8.89 -2.58
CA LEU A 72 5.73 9.68 -1.38
C LEU A 72 6.67 10.88 -1.68
N ALA A 73 7.46 10.80 -2.75
CA ALA A 73 8.38 11.84 -3.17
C ALA A 73 7.72 12.92 -4.03
N LEU A 74 6.52 12.66 -4.58
CA LEU A 74 5.87 13.56 -5.52
C LEU A 74 5.67 14.96 -4.94
N ASN A 75 6.21 15.98 -5.63
CA ASN A 75 6.15 17.40 -5.26
C ASN A 75 6.75 17.71 -3.86
N LYS A 76 7.58 16.86 -3.31
CA LYS A 76 8.28 17.09 -2.05
C LYS A 76 9.50 18.00 -2.22
N THR A 77 10.01 18.50 -1.10
CA THR A 77 11.17 19.37 -1.11
C THR A 77 12.43 18.58 -1.45
N ALA A 78 13.03 18.86 -2.60
CA ALA A 78 14.28 18.26 -3.02
C ALA A 78 15.44 19.27 -3.04
N THR A 79 16.64 18.80 -2.73
CA THR A 79 17.89 19.59 -2.72
C THR A 79 19.00 18.80 -3.42
N MET A 80 20.04 19.51 -3.84
CA MET A 80 21.21 18.88 -4.46
C MET A 80 22.50 19.51 -3.92
N SER A 81 23.59 18.79 -4.05
CA SER A 81 24.94 19.29 -3.73
C SER A 81 25.32 20.52 -4.55
N SER A 82 24.83 20.64 -5.77
CA SER A 82 24.96 21.79 -6.66
C SER A 82 23.95 21.68 -7.79
N THR A 83 23.68 22.79 -8.49
CA THR A 83 22.83 22.81 -9.69
C THR A 83 23.68 23.06 -10.93
N GLY A 84 23.66 22.10 -11.85
CA GLY A 84 24.29 22.23 -13.16
C GLY A 84 23.29 22.58 -14.24
N TRP A 85 23.68 23.40 -15.20
CA TRP A 85 22.92 23.69 -16.43
C TRP A 85 21.47 24.14 -16.23
N GLY A 86 21.12 24.61 -15.02
CA GLY A 86 19.76 25.04 -14.67
C GLY A 86 18.77 23.89 -14.39
N GLY A 87 19.24 22.64 -14.29
CA GLY A 87 18.42 21.49 -13.91
C GLY A 87 18.20 21.44 -12.40
N THR A 88 17.13 22.07 -11.89
CA THR A 88 16.82 22.15 -10.45
C THR A 88 16.45 20.81 -9.84
N ALA A 89 16.67 20.65 -8.54
CA ALA A 89 16.38 19.40 -7.81
C ALA A 89 14.90 18.98 -7.90
N SER A 90 13.99 19.95 -7.96
CA SER A 90 12.55 19.73 -8.01
C SER A 90 12.04 19.01 -9.26
N ARG A 91 12.84 19.01 -10.34
CA ARG A 91 12.48 18.28 -11.56
C ARG A 91 12.51 16.76 -11.38
N ALA A 92 13.17 16.26 -10.36
CA ALA A 92 13.23 14.83 -10.08
C ALA A 92 12.20 14.37 -9.02
N VAL A 93 11.15 15.17 -8.78
CA VAL A 93 10.00 14.84 -7.92
C VAL A 93 8.70 15.44 -8.46
N ASP A 94 8.62 15.77 -9.75
CA ASP A 94 7.46 16.42 -10.37
C ASP A 94 6.48 15.44 -11.04
N GLY A 95 6.79 14.12 -10.98
CA GLY A 95 6.02 13.05 -11.56
C GLY A 95 6.30 12.83 -13.05
N ASN A 96 7.30 13.52 -13.62
CA ASN A 96 7.65 13.42 -15.02
C ASN A 96 8.91 12.57 -15.23
N THR A 97 8.73 11.32 -15.63
CA THR A 97 9.82 10.38 -15.90
C THR A 97 10.52 10.60 -17.26
N ASP A 98 10.15 11.64 -18.02
CA ASP A 98 10.81 11.97 -19.28
C ASP A 98 12.27 12.39 -19.02
N GLY A 99 13.19 11.65 -19.57
CA GLY A 99 14.64 11.88 -19.40
C GLY A 99 15.28 12.74 -20.48
N VAL A 100 14.52 13.32 -21.39
CA VAL A 100 15.03 14.17 -22.46
C VAL A 100 15.32 15.56 -21.93
N TRP A 101 16.56 15.99 -22.01
CA TRP A 101 17.01 17.28 -21.47
C TRP A 101 16.22 18.48 -22.01
N ASP A 102 16.00 18.51 -23.33
CA ASP A 102 15.35 19.64 -24.01
C ASP A 102 13.90 19.82 -23.61
N ASN A 103 13.27 18.81 -23.02
CA ASN A 103 11.91 18.87 -22.47
C ASN A 103 11.87 19.52 -21.07
N GLY A 104 13.03 19.85 -20.49
CA GLY A 104 13.13 20.55 -19.23
C GLY A 104 12.80 19.70 -17.98
N SER A 105 12.71 18.37 -18.13
CA SER A 105 12.27 17.41 -17.09
C SER A 105 13.41 16.88 -16.21
N VAL A 106 14.67 17.24 -16.47
CA VAL A 106 15.82 16.59 -15.84
C VAL A 106 16.48 17.50 -14.80
N ALA A 107 16.64 16.98 -13.57
CA ALA A 107 17.50 17.55 -12.54
C ALA A 107 18.97 17.23 -12.86
N HIS A 108 19.90 18.15 -12.60
CA HIS A 108 21.31 17.97 -12.96
C HIS A 108 22.22 18.60 -11.92
N THR A 109 23.16 17.82 -11.36
CA THR A 109 24.22 18.31 -10.48
C THR A 109 25.31 19.05 -11.28
N GLY A 110 26.00 19.97 -10.65
CA GLY A 110 27.26 20.49 -11.16
C GLY A 110 28.38 19.44 -11.01
N LYS A 111 29.49 19.68 -11.71
CA LYS A 111 30.66 18.80 -11.69
C LYS A 111 31.46 18.99 -10.41
N GLN A 112 31.56 17.98 -9.57
CA GLN A 112 32.18 18.04 -8.24
C GLN A 112 32.53 16.66 -7.67
N ALA A 113 33.19 16.62 -6.51
CA ALA A 113 33.37 15.39 -5.77
C ALA A 113 32.05 14.97 -5.09
N ASN A 114 31.74 13.68 -5.13
CA ASN A 114 30.58 13.06 -4.48
C ASN A 114 29.27 13.84 -4.71
N PRO A 115 28.85 14.09 -5.97
CA PRO A 115 27.60 14.77 -6.24
C PRO A 115 26.43 13.96 -5.67
N TRP A 116 25.43 14.68 -5.09
CA TRP A 116 24.23 14.07 -4.52
C TRP A 116 22.96 14.89 -4.80
N TRP A 117 21.85 14.19 -4.77
CA TRP A 117 20.49 14.72 -4.78
C TRP A 117 19.72 14.09 -3.60
N GLU A 118 18.83 14.84 -2.93
CA GLU A 118 18.10 14.38 -1.76
C GLU A 118 16.69 14.96 -1.73
N VAL A 119 15.71 14.13 -1.36
CA VAL A 119 14.33 14.53 -1.07
C VAL A 119 14.02 14.37 0.42
N ASP A 120 13.25 15.31 0.98
CA ASP A 120 12.62 15.23 2.30
C ASP A 120 11.15 14.85 2.10
N LEU A 121 10.76 13.64 2.51
CA LEU A 121 9.38 13.14 2.40
C LEU A 121 8.40 13.87 3.33
N GLY A 122 8.92 14.70 4.26
CA GLY A 122 8.14 15.49 5.22
C GLY A 122 7.94 14.77 6.55
N GLU A 123 7.67 13.49 6.53
CA GLU A 123 7.52 12.61 7.69
C GLU A 123 8.21 11.26 7.45
N THR A 124 8.32 10.45 8.50
CA THR A 124 8.90 9.10 8.40
C THR A 124 7.87 8.12 7.89
N HIS A 125 8.26 7.31 6.91
CA HIS A 125 7.45 6.24 6.33
C HIS A 125 8.21 4.92 6.33
N PRO A 126 7.54 3.78 6.50
CA PRO A 126 8.12 2.47 6.21
C PRO A 126 8.34 2.38 4.69
N LEU A 127 9.58 2.56 4.26
CA LEU A 127 9.94 2.67 2.85
C LEU A 127 10.08 1.28 2.22
N GLY A 128 9.37 1.05 1.13
CA GLY A 128 9.53 -0.11 0.26
C GLY A 128 10.36 0.25 -0.96
N ALA A 129 9.76 0.23 -2.14
CA ALA A 129 10.46 0.49 -3.38
C ALA A 129 10.82 1.97 -3.58
N VAL A 130 12.02 2.21 -4.08
CA VAL A 130 12.47 3.50 -4.63
C VAL A 130 12.91 3.28 -6.07
N ASN A 131 12.33 4.04 -6.99
CA ASN A 131 12.66 4.04 -8.41
C ASN A 131 13.47 5.29 -8.75
N VAL A 132 14.68 5.10 -9.25
CA VAL A 132 15.55 6.19 -9.73
C VAL A 132 15.54 6.19 -11.25
N TRP A 133 14.94 7.21 -11.85
CA TRP A 133 14.86 7.37 -13.30
C TRP A 133 16.02 8.21 -13.81
N ASN A 134 16.91 7.57 -14.56
CA ASN A 134 18.06 8.23 -15.16
C ASN A 134 17.63 9.19 -16.30
N ARG A 135 18.52 10.07 -16.72
CA ARG A 135 18.41 10.79 -17.99
C ARG A 135 18.36 9.82 -19.17
N SER A 136 17.70 10.18 -20.28
CA SER A 136 17.68 9.32 -21.49
C SER A 136 19.03 9.32 -22.21
N SER A 137 19.27 8.24 -22.99
CA SER A 137 20.49 8.07 -23.78
C SER A 137 20.50 8.86 -25.10
N SER A 138 19.42 9.61 -25.39
CA SER A 138 19.25 10.31 -26.68
C SER A 138 20.29 11.41 -26.93
N ASP A 139 20.89 11.93 -25.86
CA ASP A 139 21.79 13.07 -25.95
C ASP A 139 23.27 12.66 -25.89
N ASN A 140 24.13 13.41 -26.58
CA ASN A 140 25.57 13.26 -26.52
C ASN A 140 26.19 14.26 -25.54
N CYS A 141 26.79 13.74 -24.49
CA CYS A 141 27.44 14.53 -23.46
C CYS A 141 28.97 14.44 -23.59
N GLN A 142 29.55 15.23 -24.45
CA GLN A 142 31.01 15.28 -24.63
C GLN A 142 31.63 13.95 -25.06
N GLY A 143 30.99 13.23 -25.98
CA GLY A 143 31.51 11.98 -26.54
C GLY A 143 31.02 10.71 -25.85
N ILE A 144 30.22 10.83 -24.79
CA ILE A 144 29.52 9.71 -24.17
C ILE A 144 28.00 9.95 -24.23
N SER A 145 27.22 8.90 -24.14
CA SER A 145 25.77 9.03 -23.93
C SER A 145 25.50 9.61 -22.54
N CYS A 146 24.54 10.53 -22.44
CA CYS A 146 24.32 11.30 -21.21
C CYS A 146 23.82 10.46 -20.03
N ASP A 147 23.15 9.34 -20.31
CA ASP A 147 22.73 8.37 -19.27
C ASP A 147 23.91 7.74 -18.54
N GLN A 148 25.07 7.65 -19.17
CA GLN A 148 26.27 7.07 -18.58
C GLN A 148 26.88 7.93 -17.45
N ARG A 149 26.38 9.15 -17.23
CA ARG A 149 26.83 9.98 -16.12
C ARG A 149 26.35 9.51 -14.75
N LEU A 150 25.18 8.87 -14.67
CA LEU A 150 24.73 8.20 -13.44
C LEU A 150 25.17 6.73 -13.48
N HIS A 151 26.23 6.39 -12.78
CA HIS A 151 26.75 5.04 -12.69
C HIS A 151 27.35 4.76 -11.31
N ASP A 152 27.36 3.50 -10.89
CA ASP A 152 27.97 3.05 -9.62
C ASP A 152 27.56 3.95 -8.44
N PHE A 153 26.26 4.22 -8.33
CA PHE A 153 25.70 5.16 -7.36
C PHE A 153 25.04 4.43 -6.18
N TRP A 154 24.70 5.17 -5.16
CA TRP A 154 24.00 4.67 -4.00
C TRP A 154 22.64 5.36 -3.86
N VAL A 155 21.63 4.59 -3.46
CA VAL A 155 20.37 5.08 -2.94
C VAL A 155 20.41 4.89 -1.43
N VAL A 156 20.26 5.98 -0.70
CA VAL A 156 20.41 6.02 0.76
C VAL A 156 19.10 6.51 1.37
N ALA A 157 18.50 5.69 2.20
CA ALA A 157 17.34 6.04 3.01
C ALA A 157 17.80 6.38 4.43
N SER A 158 17.24 7.43 5.05
CA SER A 158 17.62 7.83 6.40
C SER A 158 16.47 8.46 7.18
N THR A 159 16.47 8.28 8.49
CA THR A 159 15.50 8.90 9.40
C THR A 159 15.78 10.39 9.63
N THR A 160 17.03 10.79 9.49
CA THR A 160 17.48 12.19 9.67
C THR A 160 18.24 12.66 8.43
N ARG A 161 18.28 13.98 8.21
CA ARG A 161 19.01 14.57 7.09
C ARG A 161 20.49 14.23 7.17
N LEU A 162 21.03 13.71 6.09
CA LEU A 162 22.46 13.38 6.00
C LEU A 162 23.30 14.65 5.86
N SER A 163 24.52 14.63 6.40
CA SER A 163 25.48 15.72 6.20
C SER A 163 25.83 15.88 4.71
N ALA A 164 26.24 17.07 4.31
CA ALA A 164 26.65 17.34 2.92
C ALA A 164 27.87 16.50 2.49
N ASN A 165 28.70 16.11 3.45
CA ASN A 165 29.94 15.34 3.22
C ASN A 165 29.74 13.83 3.43
N PHE A 166 28.50 13.36 3.62
CA PHE A 166 28.22 11.93 3.77
C PHE A 166 28.67 11.15 2.53
N ASN A 167 29.45 10.10 2.74
CA ASN A 167 29.90 9.23 1.65
C ASN A 167 29.62 7.76 2.03
N PRO A 168 28.65 7.10 1.36
CA PRO A 168 28.26 5.72 1.69
C PRO A 168 29.39 4.71 1.44
N ALA A 169 30.33 4.99 0.56
CA ALA A 169 31.45 4.09 0.27
C ALA A 169 32.44 3.97 1.45
N THR A 170 32.43 4.93 2.38
CA THR A 170 33.35 4.98 3.52
C THR A 170 32.65 5.06 4.88
N ALA A 171 31.35 5.27 4.92
CA ALA A 171 30.61 5.52 6.17
C ALA A 171 30.50 4.30 7.09
N GLY A 172 30.58 3.07 6.54
CA GLY A 172 30.24 1.87 7.29
C GLY A 172 28.77 1.83 7.68
N ALA A 173 28.40 1.02 8.67
CA ALA A 173 27.05 0.99 9.20
C ALA A 173 26.78 2.25 10.03
N VAL A 174 25.67 2.94 9.77
CA VAL A 174 25.21 4.15 10.47
C VAL A 174 23.80 3.91 10.97
N ASP A 175 23.56 4.18 12.25
CA ASP A 175 22.22 4.03 12.84
C ASP A 175 21.20 4.95 12.16
N GLY A 176 20.02 4.42 11.87
CA GLY A 176 18.98 5.14 11.14
C GLY A 176 19.30 5.42 9.67
N VAL A 177 20.25 4.70 9.06
CA VAL A 177 20.63 4.83 7.65
C VAL A 177 20.68 3.45 6.98
N HIS A 178 19.98 3.28 5.89
CA HIS A 178 20.06 2.10 5.02
C HIS A 178 20.59 2.50 3.64
N MET A 179 21.59 1.79 3.16
CA MET A 179 22.35 2.14 1.95
C MET A 179 22.35 0.99 0.95
N ILE A 180 21.87 1.24 -0.26
CA ILE A 180 21.85 0.25 -1.34
C ILE A 180 22.70 0.76 -2.51
N LYS A 181 23.69 -0.03 -2.92
CA LYS A 181 24.54 0.28 -4.07
C LYS A 181 23.87 -0.22 -5.36
N VAL A 182 23.88 0.62 -6.37
CA VAL A 182 23.50 0.28 -7.74
C VAL A 182 24.75 0.28 -8.61
N ASP A 183 25.15 -0.90 -9.08
CA ASP A 183 26.33 -1.06 -9.92
C ASP A 183 26.02 -0.79 -11.38
N GLY A 184 26.98 -0.23 -12.10
CA GLY A 184 26.85 0.10 -13.51
C GLY A 184 26.00 1.33 -13.79
N VAL A 185 25.57 1.51 -15.05
CA VAL A 185 24.79 2.65 -15.50
C VAL A 185 23.36 2.56 -14.97
N GLY A 186 22.86 3.66 -14.43
CA GLY A 186 21.50 3.76 -13.92
C GLY A 186 20.43 3.48 -14.97
N GLY A 187 19.42 2.72 -14.59
CA GLY A 187 18.28 2.34 -15.43
C GLY A 187 17.20 3.43 -15.56
N ARG A 188 16.08 3.04 -16.19
CA ARG A 188 14.90 3.89 -16.34
C ARG A 188 13.61 3.10 -16.04
N PRO A 189 13.35 2.75 -14.75
CA PRO A 189 14.15 3.09 -13.56
C PRO A 189 15.20 2.04 -13.17
N SER A 190 16.11 2.45 -12.27
CA SER A 190 16.76 1.54 -11.31
C SER A 190 15.86 1.42 -10.10
N ALA A 191 15.31 0.23 -9.84
CA ALA A 191 14.48 -0.04 -8.68
C ALA A 191 15.29 -0.67 -7.56
N VAL A 192 15.14 -0.15 -6.35
CA VAL A 192 15.70 -0.72 -5.11
C VAL A 192 14.59 -0.88 -4.08
N ASP A 193 14.69 -1.86 -3.18
CA ASP A 193 13.70 -2.11 -2.14
C ASP A 193 14.36 -1.98 -0.76
N PHE A 194 13.76 -1.18 0.10
CA PHE A 194 14.20 -0.91 1.47
C PHE A 194 13.49 -1.80 2.51
N GLU A 195 12.63 -2.72 2.08
CA GLU A 195 12.02 -3.77 2.92
C GLU A 195 11.30 -3.24 4.18
N GLY A 196 10.71 -2.06 4.09
CA GLY A 196 9.98 -1.43 5.20
C GLY A 196 10.88 -0.63 6.16
N PHE A 197 12.11 -0.29 5.76
CA PHE A 197 12.98 0.56 6.56
C PHE A 197 12.34 1.95 6.76
N ASP A 198 12.24 2.40 8.01
CA ASP A 198 11.71 3.70 8.36
C ASP A 198 12.62 4.84 7.88
N ALA A 199 12.13 5.67 6.96
CA ALA A 199 12.90 6.77 6.39
C ALA A 199 12.05 8.02 6.17
N ARG A 200 12.68 9.18 6.35
CA ARG A 200 12.17 10.50 5.97
C ARG A 200 12.93 11.09 4.79
N PHE A 201 14.21 10.76 4.65
CA PHE A 201 15.06 11.31 3.59
C PHE A 201 15.53 10.21 2.67
N ILE A 202 15.56 10.51 1.36
CA ILE A 202 16.13 9.63 0.35
C ILE A 202 17.18 10.43 -0.40
N ARG A 203 18.42 9.92 -0.44
CA ARG A 203 19.53 10.52 -1.17
C ARG A 203 20.03 9.60 -2.28
N VAL A 204 20.17 10.14 -3.48
CA VAL A 204 20.94 9.54 -4.57
C VAL A 204 22.32 10.19 -4.57
N ILE A 205 23.39 9.41 -4.43
CA ILE A 205 24.76 9.91 -4.36
C ILE A 205 25.69 9.04 -5.19
N GLN A 206 26.59 9.67 -5.92
CA GLN A 206 27.63 9.00 -6.70
C GLN A 206 29.01 9.30 -6.10
N PRO A 207 29.58 8.39 -5.29
CA PRO A 207 30.94 8.55 -4.76
C PRO A 207 31.97 8.56 -5.88
N THR A 208 32.54 9.71 -6.15
CA THR A 208 33.57 9.92 -7.17
C THR A 208 34.43 11.11 -6.82
N GLU A 209 35.68 11.14 -7.28
CA GLU A 209 36.55 12.30 -7.07
C GLU A 209 36.07 13.54 -7.85
N PHE A 210 35.48 13.33 -9.02
CA PHE A 210 35.00 14.42 -9.87
C PHE A 210 33.97 13.95 -10.87
N GLY A 211 32.69 14.18 -10.58
CA GLY A 211 31.57 13.74 -11.40
C GLY A 211 30.38 14.68 -11.39
N GLU A 212 29.43 14.40 -12.23
CA GLU A 212 28.12 15.01 -12.33
C GLU A 212 27.12 13.97 -12.81
N PHE A 213 25.88 14.05 -12.36
CA PHE A 213 24.83 13.19 -12.85
C PHE A 213 23.51 13.94 -13.05
N ALA A 214 22.58 13.28 -13.71
CA ALA A 214 21.26 13.80 -14.00
C ALA A 214 20.18 12.77 -13.64
N LEU A 215 19.05 13.25 -13.14
CA LEU A 215 17.88 12.44 -12.81
C LEU A 215 16.65 12.98 -13.53
N ALA A 216 15.87 12.10 -14.16
CA ALA A 216 14.54 12.45 -14.64
C ALA A 216 13.55 12.48 -13.48
N GLU A 217 13.52 11.41 -12.65
CA GLU A 217 12.58 11.32 -11.53
C GLU A 217 13.14 10.39 -10.44
N VAL A 218 12.70 10.61 -9.21
CA VAL A 218 12.84 9.68 -8.08
C VAL A 218 11.47 9.48 -7.46
N GLU A 219 10.98 8.25 -7.55
CA GLU A 219 9.72 7.84 -6.93
C GLU A 219 10.00 7.02 -5.68
N ALA A 220 9.22 7.22 -4.64
CA ALA A 220 9.31 6.48 -3.41
C ALA A 220 7.93 5.93 -3.01
N PHE A 221 7.89 4.69 -2.59
CA PHE A 221 6.65 4.01 -2.24
C PHE A 221 6.76 3.39 -0.84
N ALA A 222 5.68 3.49 -0.06
CA ALA A 222 5.62 2.81 1.21
C ALA A 222 5.70 1.28 1.00
N ALA A 223 6.33 0.59 1.95
CA ALA A 223 6.25 -0.87 1.99
C ALA A 223 4.79 -1.29 2.11
N ALA A 224 4.44 -2.38 1.44
CA ALA A 224 3.14 -3.00 1.68
C ALA A 224 3.03 -3.37 3.17
N ALA A 225 1.87 -3.13 3.77
CA ALA A 225 1.63 -3.65 5.10
C ALA A 225 1.91 -5.17 5.09
N PRO A 226 2.62 -5.70 6.10
CA PRO A 226 2.88 -7.13 6.16
C PRO A 226 1.54 -7.85 6.03
N THR A 227 1.44 -8.79 5.08
CA THR A 227 0.29 -9.69 5.03
C THR A 227 0.26 -10.44 6.35
N PRO A 228 -0.88 -10.47 7.05
CA PRO A 228 -0.98 -11.26 8.27
C PRO A 228 -0.52 -12.68 7.97
N ASP A 229 0.41 -13.19 8.76
CA ASP A 229 0.85 -14.57 8.69
C ASP A 229 -0.41 -15.45 8.87
N PRO A 230 -0.76 -16.32 7.92
CA PRO A 230 -1.91 -17.20 8.08
C PRO A 230 -1.80 -18.09 9.33
N ASP A 231 -0.58 -18.34 9.83
CA ASP A 231 -0.33 -19.07 11.07
C ASP A 231 -0.42 -18.19 12.34
N ASP A 232 -0.43 -16.83 12.22
CA ASP A 232 -0.58 -15.90 13.34
C ASP A 232 -2.04 -15.38 13.48
N GLN A 233 -3.01 -16.12 12.93
CA GLN A 233 -4.41 -15.78 13.06
C GLN A 233 -4.99 -16.39 14.35
N GLU A 234 -5.39 -15.52 15.27
CA GLU A 234 -6.18 -15.91 16.44
C GLU A 234 -7.66 -15.62 16.14
N PRO A 235 -8.56 -16.62 16.25
CA PRO A 235 -9.97 -16.37 16.05
C PRO A 235 -10.49 -15.30 17.03
N PRO A 236 -11.45 -14.47 16.63
CA PRO A 236 -12.01 -13.46 17.51
C PRO A 236 -12.72 -14.11 18.70
N VAL A 237 -12.40 -13.62 19.91
CA VAL A 237 -13.05 -14.05 21.16
C VAL A 237 -13.64 -12.82 21.83
N ILE A 238 -14.94 -12.84 22.10
CA ILE A 238 -15.63 -11.80 22.86
C ILE A 238 -15.66 -12.22 24.33
N LYS A 239 -15.14 -11.35 25.22
CA LYS A 239 -15.26 -11.53 26.66
C LYS A 239 -16.69 -11.24 27.15
N PRO A 240 -17.07 -11.68 28.35
CA PRO A 240 -18.37 -11.34 28.91
C PRO A 240 -18.66 -9.85 28.92
N LEU A 241 -19.85 -9.48 28.51
CA LEU A 241 -20.27 -8.07 28.44
C LEU A 241 -20.31 -7.42 29.85
N THR A 242 -19.82 -6.19 29.89
CA THR A 242 -20.02 -5.34 31.08
C THR A 242 -21.20 -4.41 30.83
N VAL A 243 -22.16 -4.37 31.77
CA VAL A 243 -23.35 -3.52 31.66
C VAL A 243 -23.41 -2.61 32.87
N THR A 244 -23.61 -1.32 32.65
CA THR A 244 -23.78 -0.30 33.71
C THR A 244 -25.00 0.54 33.39
N ALA A 245 -25.60 1.12 34.43
CA ALA A 245 -26.74 2.03 34.31
C ALA A 245 -26.47 3.33 35.04
N ASN A 246 -27.04 4.43 34.56
CA ASN A 246 -26.95 5.75 35.19
C ASN A 246 -28.31 6.47 35.18
N PRO A 247 -28.95 6.77 36.33
CA PRO A 247 -28.46 6.42 37.66
C PRO A 247 -28.59 4.92 37.95
N ALA A 248 -27.65 4.38 38.75
CA ALA A 248 -27.56 2.95 39.02
C ALA A 248 -28.74 2.42 39.85
N GLU A 249 -29.32 3.25 40.73
CA GLU A 249 -30.47 2.93 41.57
C GLU A 249 -31.78 2.75 40.80
N ASP A 250 -31.82 3.24 39.57
CA ASP A 250 -33.00 3.14 38.71
C ASP A 250 -32.97 1.89 37.78
N ALA A 251 -31.96 1.03 37.93
CA ALA A 251 -31.82 -0.17 37.14
C ALA A 251 -31.49 -1.41 37.97
N GLN A 252 -31.97 -2.56 37.52
CA GLN A 252 -31.58 -3.88 38.00
C GLN A 252 -30.94 -4.64 36.85
N ILE A 253 -29.70 -5.10 37.02
CA ILE A 253 -28.96 -5.88 36.08
C ILE A 253 -28.82 -7.30 36.58
N SER A 254 -29.32 -8.27 35.82
CA SER A 254 -29.30 -9.69 36.16
C SER A 254 -28.71 -10.52 35.03
N GLY A 255 -28.42 -11.78 35.29
CA GLY A 255 -27.78 -12.70 34.37
C GLY A 255 -26.26 -12.67 34.46
N ASP A 256 -25.61 -13.62 33.78
CA ASP A 256 -24.17 -13.79 33.75
C ASP A 256 -23.67 -14.13 32.34
N GLY A 257 -22.36 -14.03 32.14
CA GLY A 257 -21.72 -14.41 30.87
C GLY A 257 -22.22 -13.63 29.66
N ALA A 258 -22.76 -14.36 28.69
CA ALA A 258 -23.18 -13.83 27.40
C ALA A 258 -24.59 -13.22 27.39
N PHE A 259 -25.36 -13.41 28.45
CA PHE A 259 -26.76 -12.94 28.55
C PHE A 259 -26.95 -12.05 29.77
N ARG A 260 -27.33 -10.82 29.56
CA ARG A 260 -27.65 -9.84 30.60
C ARG A 260 -29.05 -9.31 30.37
N THR A 261 -29.84 -9.20 31.43
CA THR A 261 -31.13 -8.54 31.43
C THR A 261 -31.02 -7.27 32.25
N VAL A 262 -31.47 -6.18 31.69
CA VAL A 262 -31.55 -4.88 32.38
C VAL A 262 -33.01 -4.51 32.48
N THR A 263 -33.47 -4.27 33.72
CA THR A 263 -34.78 -3.67 33.97
C THR A 263 -34.51 -2.30 34.56
N ALA A 264 -34.93 -1.25 33.91
CA ALA A 264 -34.65 0.12 34.29
C ALA A 264 -35.86 1.03 34.10
N LYS A 265 -35.89 2.15 34.82
CA LYS A 265 -36.89 3.20 34.62
C LYS A 265 -36.66 3.93 33.32
N GLU A 266 -37.72 4.46 32.75
CA GLU A 266 -37.64 5.35 31.60
C GLU A 266 -36.73 6.54 31.87
N GLY A 267 -35.87 6.90 30.92
CA GLY A 267 -34.86 7.94 31.01
C GLY A 267 -33.50 7.47 31.56
N THR A 268 -33.38 6.23 32.08
CA THR A 268 -32.09 5.68 32.54
C THR A 268 -31.17 5.42 31.33
N GLN A 269 -29.92 5.83 31.43
CA GLN A 269 -28.90 5.48 30.47
C GLN A 269 -28.27 4.14 30.82
N VAL A 270 -28.23 3.23 29.85
CA VAL A 270 -27.56 1.93 29.97
C VAL A 270 -26.39 1.87 29.02
N THR A 271 -25.20 1.62 29.54
CA THR A 271 -23.99 1.43 28.75
C THR A 271 -23.60 -0.03 28.78
N ILE A 272 -23.44 -0.60 27.59
CA ILE A 272 -22.97 -1.98 27.38
C ILE A 272 -21.58 -1.90 26.78
N LYS A 273 -20.62 -2.57 27.40
CA LYS A 273 -19.24 -2.63 26.95
C LYS A 273 -18.85 -4.04 26.56
N ALA A 274 -18.29 -4.18 25.37
CA ALA A 274 -17.72 -5.41 24.84
C ALA A 274 -16.20 -5.29 24.76
N GLU A 275 -15.49 -6.36 25.12
CA GLU A 275 -14.08 -6.50 24.84
C GLU A 275 -13.88 -7.72 23.94
N ALA A 276 -13.15 -7.55 22.85
CA ALA A 276 -12.80 -8.63 21.96
C ALA A 276 -11.29 -8.73 21.78
N THR A 277 -10.79 -9.95 21.64
CA THR A 277 -9.39 -10.25 21.32
C THR A 277 -9.36 -11.12 20.07
N GLY A 278 -8.26 -11.06 19.35
CA GLY A 278 -8.03 -11.83 18.11
C GLY A 278 -6.92 -11.19 17.27
N LYS A 279 -6.42 -11.91 16.31
CA LYS A 279 -5.44 -11.39 15.33
C LYS A 279 -5.93 -11.71 13.91
N PRO A 280 -6.08 -10.72 13.05
CA PRO A 280 -6.01 -9.28 13.35
C PRO A 280 -7.04 -8.84 14.38
N ALA A 281 -6.84 -7.66 15.00
CA ALA A 281 -7.76 -7.12 16.00
C ALA A 281 -9.18 -7.03 15.42
N PRO A 282 -10.19 -7.62 16.08
CA PRO A 282 -11.55 -7.63 15.56
C PRO A 282 -12.21 -6.25 15.60
N THR A 283 -12.98 -5.94 14.57
CA THR A 283 -13.86 -4.77 14.57
C THR A 283 -15.19 -5.14 15.22
N LEU A 284 -15.66 -4.31 16.15
CA LEU A 284 -16.93 -4.49 16.83
C LEU A 284 -18.00 -3.58 16.23
N PHE A 285 -19.19 -4.11 16.05
CA PHE A 285 -20.41 -3.37 15.72
C PHE A 285 -21.59 -3.96 16.48
N TRP A 286 -22.58 -3.13 16.78
CA TRP A 286 -23.74 -3.52 17.56
C TRP A 286 -24.94 -3.82 16.68
N GLN A 287 -25.72 -4.79 17.11
CA GLN A 287 -26.99 -5.10 16.49
C GLN A 287 -28.07 -5.12 17.58
N ILE A 288 -29.24 -4.60 17.24
CA ILE A 288 -30.43 -4.62 18.09
C ILE A 288 -31.52 -5.46 17.44
N LYS A 289 -32.21 -6.26 18.24
CA LYS A 289 -33.45 -6.92 17.85
C LYS A 289 -34.54 -6.41 18.79
N ARG A 290 -35.55 -5.75 18.22
CA ARG A 290 -36.68 -5.23 18.98
C ARG A 290 -37.76 -6.30 19.14
N GLU A 291 -38.59 -6.16 20.20
CA GLU A 291 -39.71 -7.05 20.41
C GLU A 291 -40.66 -7.05 19.19
N GLY A 292 -41.06 -8.23 18.77
CA GLY A 292 -41.93 -8.42 17.60
C GLY A 292 -41.18 -8.35 16.24
N SER A 293 -39.88 -8.12 16.21
CA SER A 293 -39.06 -8.19 14.99
C SER A 293 -38.46 -9.58 14.82
N ASP A 294 -38.48 -10.11 13.59
CA ASP A 294 -37.80 -11.36 13.25
C ASP A 294 -36.34 -11.15 12.84
N SER A 295 -35.87 -9.90 12.65
CA SER A 295 -34.54 -9.55 12.17
C SER A 295 -33.75 -8.67 13.14
N TRP A 296 -32.42 -8.82 13.07
CA TRP A 296 -31.47 -7.93 13.72
C TRP A 296 -31.17 -6.72 12.83
N ALA A 297 -31.13 -5.54 13.41
CA ALA A 297 -30.73 -4.30 12.75
C ALA A 297 -29.39 -3.81 13.28
N ILE A 298 -28.53 -3.30 12.41
CA ILE A 298 -27.28 -2.65 12.83
C ILE A 298 -27.63 -1.32 13.50
N VAL A 299 -27.01 -1.04 14.64
CA VAL A 299 -27.08 0.29 15.28
C VAL A 299 -26.11 1.18 14.51
N GLU A 300 -26.64 2.05 13.65
CA GLU A 300 -25.85 2.97 12.86
C GLU A 300 -25.12 3.98 13.75
N GLU A 301 -23.88 4.34 13.35
CA GLU A 301 -22.98 5.28 14.05
C GLU A 301 -22.35 4.76 15.35
N GLU A 302 -22.74 3.59 15.87
CA GLU A 302 -22.18 2.99 17.09
C GLU A 302 -21.19 1.86 16.72
N ASN A 303 -20.01 2.27 16.26
CA ASN A 303 -18.88 1.37 15.99
C ASN A 303 -17.87 1.48 17.12
N GLY A 304 -17.61 0.37 17.81
CA GLY A 304 -16.64 0.36 18.89
C GLY A 304 -17.02 -0.50 20.09
N PRO A 305 -16.23 -0.45 21.16
CA PRO A 305 -16.39 -1.33 22.31
C PRO A 305 -17.57 -0.97 23.24
N GLU A 306 -18.18 0.19 23.05
CA GLU A 306 -19.26 0.67 23.96
C GLU A 306 -20.50 1.06 23.16
N LEU A 307 -21.67 0.69 23.68
CA LEU A 307 -22.99 1.13 23.23
C LEU A 307 -23.74 1.74 24.42
N THR A 308 -24.22 2.97 24.26
CA THR A 308 -25.07 3.64 25.26
C THR A 308 -26.47 3.83 24.73
N LEU A 309 -27.45 3.34 25.45
CA LEU A 309 -28.86 3.45 25.14
C LEU A 309 -29.59 4.22 26.26
N THR A 310 -30.50 5.10 25.90
CA THR A 310 -31.47 5.68 26.85
C THR A 310 -32.72 4.81 26.81
N ILE A 311 -33.16 4.34 28.01
CA ILE A 311 -34.35 3.49 28.09
C ILE A 311 -35.59 4.37 27.86
N ASP A 312 -36.35 4.02 26.86
CA ASP A 312 -37.62 4.62 26.46
C ASP A 312 -38.63 3.53 26.07
N GLY A 313 -39.81 3.92 25.64
CA GLY A 313 -40.86 2.98 25.23
C GLY A 313 -40.50 2.19 23.96
N GLU A 314 -39.49 2.64 23.19
CA GLU A 314 -39.06 1.98 21.95
C GLU A 314 -37.95 0.94 22.20
N ASN A 315 -37.22 1.08 23.31
CA ASN A 315 -36.11 0.19 23.69
C ASN A 315 -36.51 -0.88 24.71
N ASN A 316 -37.82 -1.05 24.92
CA ASN A 316 -38.35 -2.06 25.81
C ASN A 316 -38.56 -3.39 25.04
N GLY A 317 -37.80 -4.41 25.40
CA GLY A 317 -37.83 -5.74 24.77
C GLY A 317 -36.44 -6.23 24.43
#